data_67309a8e192125245f5462b35888807e
#
_entry.id   67309a8e192125245f5462b35888807e
#
_cell.length_a   1.000
_cell.length_b   1.000
_cell.length_c   1.000
_cell.angle_alpha   90.00
_cell.angle_beta   90.00
_cell.angle_gamma   90.00
#
_symmetry.space_group_name_H-M   'P 1'
#
loop_
_entity.id
_entity.type
_entity.pdbx_description
1 polymer ?
#
loop_
_entity_poly.entity_id
_entity_poly.type
_entity_poly.pdbx_seq_one_letter_code
_entity_poly.pdbx_strand_id
1 'polypeptide(L)'
;MTSTAEHDSYLVENWDTETLIDFLKEQNLKLEKKHFDILREEEINGLSFLDLTREDFERYGFKGGPATLLAKEVQTLKEKPKRAFSSYKSLSEVLTKYGIDSNVRLKNHGTLVVDSLEAMRNEYVVAILHSAINITRDVTGKELSMRPEYEIIGEESSGRVDYSIKDAENLICITEDKPQRNVIEGFAQNIKQLESSYETNKRKRKRNDDGDDYDYLYGIVTTARDWHFLLYTPGRISQGSKLPLSIEFSEDALDKKSAEYQTLCNGVKRVLSVVVGIIKDRACAEEEPDRKRARVEGYLTKK
;
A
#
# COMPACT_ATOMS: atom_id res chain seq x y z
N MET A 1 15.49 2.29 -29.87
CA MET A 1 15.68 1.89 -28.46
C MET A 1 14.30 1.47 -27.97
N THR A 2 14.06 0.17 -28.05
CA THR A 2 12.79 -0.45 -27.69
C THR A 2 12.67 -0.45 -26.17
N SER A 3 11.70 0.29 -25.66
CA SER A 3 11.26 0.15 -24.27
C SER A 3 10.73 -1.27 -24.09
N THR A 4 11.49 -2.12 -23.42
CA THR A 4 10.97 -3.35 -22.85
C THR A 4 9.94 -2.95 -21.83
N ALA A 5 8.65 -3.09 -22.16
CA ALA A 5 7.60 -3.10 -21.17
C ALA A 5 7.92 -4.29 -20.24
N GLU A 6 8.44 -3.99 -19.04
CA GLU A 6 8.52 -4.98 -17.97
C GLU A 6 7.07 -5.40 -17.71
N HIS A 7 6.69 -6.54 -18.28
CA HIS A 7 5.42 -7.18 -17.94
C HIS A 7 5.43 -7.41 -16.44
N ASP A 8 4.47 -6.81 -15.77
CA ASP A 8 4.36 -6.84 -14.32
C ASP A 8 3.98 -8.26 -13.90
N SER A 9 5.00 -9.14 -13.80
CA SER A 9 4.87 -10.56 -13.51
C SER A 9 4.26 -10.84 -12.13
N TYR A 10 3.95 -9.79 -11.37
CA TYR A 10 3.32 -9.87 -10.06
C TYR A 10 1.79 -9.91 -10.12
N LEU A 11 1.20 -9.73 -11.30
CA LEU A 11 -0.24 -9.70 -11.52
C LEU A 11 -0.69 -10.77 -12.52
N VAL A 12 -0.03 -11.92 -12.51
CA VAL A 12 -0.33 -13.02 -13.44
C VAL A 12 -1.83 -13.36 -13.46
N GLU A 13 -2.49 -13.33 -12.32
CA GLU A 13 -3.93 -13.61 -12.19
C GLU A 13 -4.81 -12.66 -13.03
N ASN A 14 -4.32 -11.46 -13.33
CA ASN A 14 -5.05 -10.45 -14.10
C ASN A 14 -4.70 -10.46 -15.60
N TRP A 15 -3.79 -11.32 -16.04
CA TRP A 15 -3.42 -11.40 -17.44
C TRP A 15 -4.52 -12.09 -18.27
N ASP A 16 -4.85 -11.49 -19.38
CA ASP A 16 -5.59 -12.19 -20.43
C ASP A 16 -4.68 -13.17 -21.18
N THR A 17 -5.26 -13.96 -22.06
CA THR A 17 -4.53 -14.99 -22.82
C THR A 17 -3.40 -14.41 -23.66
N GLU A 18 -3.59 -13.23 -24.28
CA GLU A 18 -2.56 -12.61 -25.12
C GLU A 18 -1.40 -12.05 -24.28
N THR A 19 -1.69 -11.42 -23.16
CA THR A 19 -0.67 -10.96 -22.20
C THR A 19 0.16 -12.12 -21.66
N LEU A 20 -0.48 -13.23 -21.32
CA LEU A 20 0.20 -14.46 -20.90
C LEU A 20 1.10 -15.00 -22.01
N ILE A 21 0.63 -15.04 -23.26
CA ILE A 21 1.40 -15.51 -24.42
C ILE A 21 2.62 -14.62 -24.67
N ASP A 22 2.45 -13.30 -24.59
CA ASP A 22 3.56 -12.38 -24.80
C ASP A 22 4.63 -12.53 -23.71
N PHE A 23 4.23 -12.70 -22.47
CA PHE A 23 5.15 -13.05 -21.38
C PHE A 23 5.88 -14.37 -21.68
N LEU A 24 5.19 -15.45 -22.06
CA LEU A 24 5.80 -16.76 -22.32
C LEU A 24 6.78 -16.72 -23.50
N LYS A 25 6.57 -15.85 -24.49
CA LYS A 25 7.51 -15.63 -25.59
C LYS A 25 8.85 -15.04 -25.08
N GLU A 26 8.78 -14.14 -24.10
CA GLU A 26 9.96 -13.48 -23.52
C GLU A 26 10.79 -14.44 -22.66
N GLN A 27 10.18 -15.48 -22.06
CA GLN A 27 10.86 -16.45 -21.19
C GLN A 27 11.77 -17.45 -21.93
N ASN A 28 11.93 -17.33 -23.25
CA ASN A 28 12.79 -18.18 -24.07
C ASN A 28 12.58 -19.69 -23.86
N LEU A 29 11.34 -20.09 -23.61
CA LEU A 29 10.94 -21.50 -23.39
C LEU A 29 10.98 -22.35 -24.66
N LYS A 30 11.44 -21.78 -25.78
CA LYS A 30 11.49 -22.44 -27.11
C LYS A 30 10.14 -23.01 -27.55
N LEU A 31 9.05 -22.35 -27.16
CA LEU A 31 7.71 -22.67 -27.60
C LEU A 31 7.51 -22.23 -29.07
N GLU A 32 6.81 -23.04 -29.84
CA GLU A 32 6.46 -22.75 -31.23
C GLU A 32 5.05 -22.16 -31.33
N LYS A 33 4.73 -21.55 -32.47
CA LYS A 33 3.40 -20.96 -32.74
C LYS A 33 2.25 -21.88 -32.35
N LYS A 34 2.31 -23.15 -32.71
CA LYS A 34 1.29 -24.17 -32.40
C LYS A 34 0.98 -24.29 -30.89
N HIS A 35 1.98 -24.02 -30.01
CA HIS A 35 1.78 -24.08 -28.57
C HIS A 35 1.00 -22.86 -28.06
N PHE A 36 1.23 -21.70 -28.67
CA PHE A 36 0.45 -20.49 -28.36
C PHE A 36 -0.96 -20.56 -28.93
N ASP A 37 -1.15 -21.24 -30.05
CA ASP A 37 -2.48 -21.48 -30.64
C ASP A 37 -3.32 -22.38 -29.71
N ILE A 38 -2.74 -23.40 -29.07
CA ILE A 38 -3.43 -24.23 -28.05
C ILE A 38 -3.86 -23.36 -26.85
N LEU A 39 -2.99 -22.46 -26.33
CA LEU A 39 -3.35 -21.58 -25.21
C LEU A 39 -4.55 -20.69 -25.54
N ARG A 40 -4.68 -20.25 -26.80
CA ARG A 40 -5.83 -19.47 -27.28
C ARG A 40 -7.08 -20.30 -27.42
N GLU A 41 -6.98 -21.50 -28.03
CA GLU A 41 -8.11 -22.42 -28.24
C GLU A 41 -8.72 -22.85 -26.90
N GLU A 42 -7.89 -23.07 -25.89
CA GLU A 42 -8.32 -23.46 -24.54
C GLU A 42 -8.62 -22.24 -23.63
N GLU A 43 -8.56 -21.01 -24.17
CA GLU A 43 -8.84 -19.75 -23.46
C GLU A 43 -8.05 -19.61 -22.14
N ILE A 44 -6.80 -20.11 -22.10
CA ILE A 44 -5.98 -20.09 -20.90
C ILE A 44 -5.50 -18.68 -20.64
N ASN A 45 -6.00 -18.08 -19.57
CA ASN A 45 -5.58 -16.79 -19.05
C ASN A 45 -4.58 -16.96 -17.87
N GLY A 46 -4.06 -15.85 -17.34
CA GLY A 46 -3.08 -15.91 -16.25
C GLY A 46 -3.58 -16.62 -15.01
N LEU A 47 -4.84 -16.41 -14.62
CA LEU A 47 -5.44 -17.06 -13.45
C LEU A 47 -5.51 -18.58 -13.64
N SER A 48 -6.09 -19.04 -14.76
CA SER A 48 -6.20 -20.47 -15.05
C SER A 48 -4.82 -21.11 -15.25
N PHE A 49 -3.87 -20.39 -15.87
CA PHE A 49 -2.51 -20.88 -16.09
C PHE A 49 -1.80 -21.26 -14.78
N LEU A 50 -1.98 -20.46 -13.72
CA LEU A 50 -1.36 -20.75 -12.44
C LEU A 50 -1.81 -22.09 -11.83
N ASP A 51 -3.02 -22.56 -12.14
CA ASP A 51 -3.57 -23.78 -11.55
C ASP A 51 -3.30 -25.05 -12.39
N LEU A 52 -2.70 -24.88 -13.61
CA LEU A 52 -2.43 -26.01 -14.49
C LEU A 52 -1.23 -26.84 -14.02
N THR A 53 -1.42 -28.15 -14.09
CA THR A 53 -0.38 -29.16 -13.90
C THR A 53 0.21 -29.60 -15.24
N ARG A 54 1.30 -30.36 -15.19
CA ARG A 54 1.89 -30.96 -16.38
C ARG A 54 0.87 -31.86 -17.12
N GLU A 55 0.11 -32.62 -16.37
CA GLU A 55 -0.93 -33.55 -16.89
C GLU A 55 -2.05 -32.79 -17.61
N ASP A 56 -2.39 -31.59 -17.11
CA ASP A 56 -3.37 -30.71 -17.75
C ASP A 56 -2.87 -30.21 -19.10
N PHE A 57 -1.61 -29.75 -19.16
CA PHE A 57 -1.02 -29.36 -20.45
C PHE A 57 -0.95 -30.51 -21.46
N GLU A 58 -0.61 -31.73 -21.01
CA GLU A 58 -0.60 -32.91 -21.87
C GLU A 58 -2.03 -33.23 -22.39
N ARG A 59 -3.05 -33.07 -21.55
CA ARG A 59 -4.48 -33.26 -21.92
C ARG A 59 -4.95 -32.24 -22.97
N TYR A 60 -4.43 -31.02 -22.93
CA TYR A 60 -4.71 -29.99 -23.93
C TYR A 60 -3.91 -30.17 -25.25
N GLY A 61 -3.08 -31.21 -25.33
CA GLY A 61 -2.37 -31.55 -26.57
C GLY A 61 -0.92 -31.08 -26.64
N PHE A 62 -0.37 -30.56 -25.55
CA PHE A 62 1.07 -30.30 -25.47
C PHE A 62 1.84 -31.62 -25.40
N LYS A 63 2.96 -31.69 -26.13
CA LYS A 63 3.90 -32.81 -25.97
C LYS A 63 4.62 -32.67 -24.61
N GLY A 64 5.09 -33.79 -24.04
CA GLY A 64 5.67 -33.85 -22.71
C GLY A 64 6.81 -32.84 -22.46
N GLY A 65 7.61 -32.47 -23.47
CA GLY A 65 8.65 -31.44 -23.32
C GLY A 65 8.07 -30.06 -23.04
N PRO A 66 7.28 -29.48 -23.94
CA PRO A 66 6.56 -28.23 -23.72
C PRO A 66 5.70 -28.23 -22.45
N ALA A 67 4.97 -29.31 -22.16
CA ALA A 67 4.15 -29.45 -20.96
C ALA A 67 5.00 -29.32 -19.67
N THR A 68 6.16 -29.96 -19.64
CA THR A 68 7.08 -29.88 -18.51
C THR A 68 7.66 -28.46 -18.34
N LEU A 69 7.97 -27.75 -19.42
CA LEU A 69 8.48 -26.38 -19.37
C LEU A 69 7.41 -25.42 -18.85
N LEU A 70 6.19 -25.53 -19.34
CA LEU A 70 5.07 -24.72 -18.88
C LEU A 70 4.75 -24.97 -17.41
N ALA A 71 4.70 -26.23 -16.95
CA ALA A 71 4.48 -26.57 -15.56
C ALA A 71 5.59 -26.02 -14.63
N LYS A 72 6.86 -26.02 -15.08
CA LYS A 72 7.95 -25.37 -14.36
C LYS A 72 7.76 -23.85 -14.29
N GLU A 73 7.31 -23.23 -15.38
CA GLU A 73 7.04 -21.79 -15.39
C GLU A 73 5.89 -21.42 -14.44
N VAL A 74 4.84 -22.25 -14.36
CA VAL A 74 3.78 -22.12 -13.34
C VAL A 74 4.38 -22.10 -11.94
N GLN A 75 5.26 -23.04 -11.62
CA GLN A 75 5.93 -23.06 -10.31
C GLN A 75 6.80 -21.83 -10.08
N THR A 76 7.57 -21.44 -11.09
CA THR A 76 8.41 -20.23 -11.03
C THR A 76 7.57 -18.97 -10.74
N LEU A 77 6.41 -18.84 -11.38
CA LEU A 77 5.48 -17.72 -11.17
C LEU A 77 4.85 -17.75 -9.77
N LYS A 78 4.53 -18.93 -9.24
CA LYS A 78 4.02 -19.09 -7.87
C LYS A 78 5.08 -18.80 -6.80
N GLU A 79 6.33 -19.07 -7.07
CA GLU A 79 7.46 -18.94 -6.14
C GLU A 79 8.18 -17.59 -6.23
N LYS A 80 7.76 -16.69 -7.14
CA LYS A 80 8.41 -15.39 -7.29
C LYS A 80 8.44 -14.62 -5.97
N PRO A 81 9.61 -14.06 -5.59
CA PRO A 81 9.70 -13.27 -4.38
C PRO A 81 8.81 -12.04 -4.49
N LYS A 82 8.11 -11.75 -3.41
CA LYS A 82 7.25 -10.55 -3.32
C LYS A 82 8.09 -9.30 -3.49
N ARG A 83 7.60 -8.34 -4.25
CA ARG A 83 8.27 -7.09 -4.52
C ARG A 83 8.42 -6.27 -3.24
N ALA A 84 9.62 -5.79 -2.95
CA ALA A 84 9.89 -4.94 -1.79
C ALA A 84 9.18 -3.57 -1.94
N PHE A 85 8.65 -3.00 -0.87
CA PHE A 85 8.00 -1.68 -0.90
C PHE A 85 8.92 -0.58 -1.43
N SER A 86 10.20 -0.61 -1.06
CA SER A 86 11.22 0.36 -1.52
C SER A 86 11.48 0.35 -3.02
N SER A 87 11.03 -0.67 -3.75
CA SER A 87 11.14 -0.73 -5.21
C SER A 87 10.04 0.05 -5.94
N TYR A 88 8.94 0.42 -5.25
CA TYR A 88 7.86 1.24 -5.79
C TYR A 88 8.28 2.73 -5.78
N LYS A 89 8.87 3.19 -6.86
CA LYS A 89 9.38 4.56 -7.02
C LYS A 89 8.44 5.46 -7.84
N SER A 90 7.48 4.88 -8.55
CA SER A 90 6.53 5.58 -9.38
C SER A 90 5.12 5.53 -8.80
N LEU A 91 4.59 6.69 -8.45
CA LEU A 91 3.19 6.79 -8.03
C LEU A 91 2.24 6.40 -9.17
N SER A 92 2.60 6.71 -10.41
CA SER A 92 1.82 6.35 -11.61
C SER A 92 1.62 4.83 -11.71
N GLU A 93 2.70 4.06 -11.53
CA GLU A 93 2.65 2.60 -11.52
C GLU A 93 1.63 2.07 -10.50
N VAL A 94 1.64 2.60 -9.28
CA VAL A 94 0.73 2.15 -8.23
C VAL A 94 -0.71 2.59 -8.49
N LEU A 95 -0.94 3.85 -8.92
CA LEU A 95 -2.26 4.39 -9.14
C LEU A 95 -2.98 3.76 -10.34
N THR A 96 -2.24 3.29 -11.35
CA THR A 96 -2.81 2.61 -12.52
C THR A 96 -3.65 1.40 -12.10
N LYS A 97 -3.22 0.64 -11.11
CA LYS A 97 -3.96 -0.50 -10.54
C LYS A 97 -5.36 -0.09 -10.04
N TYR A 98 -5.52 1.13 -9.55
CA TYR A 98 -6.78 1.65 -9.01
C TYR A 98 -7.57 2.49 -10.03
N GLY A 99 -7.15 2.51 -11.30
CA GLY A 99 -7.78 3.32 -12.35
C GLY A 99 -7.71 4.84 -12.09
N ILE A 100 -6.74 5.29 -11.30
CA ILE A 100 -6.55 6.71 -10.95
C ILE A 100 -5.55 7.32 -11.92
N ASP A 101 -5.95 8.39 -12.61
CA ASP A 101 -5.04 9.15 -13.49
C ASP A 101 -3.91 9.78 -12.67
N SER A 102 -2.67 9.38 -12.98
CA SER A 102 -1.44 9.90 -12.36
C SER A 102 -1.19 11.39 -12.63
N ASN A 103 -1.93 12.00 -13.58
CA ASN A 103 -1.83 13.42 -13.89
C ASN A 103 -2.55 14.33 -12.89
N VAL A 104 -3.21 13.81 -11.87
CA VAL A 104 -3.75 14.62 -10.77
C VAL A 104 -2.58 15.21 -9.98
N ARG A 105 -2.08 16.31 -10.51
CA ARG A 105 -1.23 17.38 -9.97
C ARG A 105 -0.73 17.24 -8.53
N LEU A 106 0.21 16.32 -8.30
CA LEU A 106 1.18 16.44 -7.20
C LEU A 106 2.34 17.40 -7.60
N LYS A 107 2.28 18.03 -8.78
CA LYS A 107 3.34 18.84 -9.36
C LYS A 107 3.59 20.21 -8.73
N ASN A 108 2.82 20.66 -7.76
CA ASN A 108 2.93 22.01 -7.22
C ASN A 108 3.19 22.06 -5.71
N HIS A 109 3.99 21.16 -5.18
CA HIS A 109 4.56 21.40 -3.85
C HIS A 109 5.92 22.09 -4.04
N GLY A 110 5.84 23.43 -4.17
CA GLY A 110 7.00 24.29 -4.20
C GLY A 110 7.90 24.05 -2.97
N THR A 111 9.16 23.94 -3.30
CA THR A 111 10.33 24.16 -2.47
C THR A 111 10.07 24.72 -1.07
N LEU A 112 10.35 23.91 -0.08
CA LEU A 112 11.11 24.31 1.10
C LEU A 112 11.68 23.06 1.73
N VAL A 113 12.75 22.76 1.25
CA VAL A 113 14.03 22.40 1.79
C VAL A 113 14.09 22.47 3.31
N VAL A 114 14.18 21.34 3.90
CA VAL A 114 15.34 21.04 4.72
C VAL A 114 15.70 19.59 4.39
N ASP A 115 16.84 19.35 3.80
CA ASP A 115 17.51 18.05 3.76
C ASP A 115 17.91 17.67 5.20
N SER A 116 16.91 17.66 6.11
CA SER A 116 17.12 17.16 7.44
C SER A 116 17.40 15.68 7.33
N LEU A 117 18.46 15.25 8.02
CA LEU A 117 18.82 13.84 8.13
C LEU A 117 17.58 13.05 8.59
N GLU A 118 17.39 11.88 8.07
CA GLU A 118 16.29 10.98 8.41
C GLU A 118 16.12 10.81 9.92
N ALA A 119 17.24 10.64 10.65
CA ALA A 119 17.23 10.53 12.10
C ALA A 119 16.57 11.75 12.78
N MET A 120 16.77 12.96 12.28
CA MET A 120 16.16 14.17 12.83
C MET A 120 14.66 14.23 12.54
N ARG A 121 14.23 13.84 11.34
CA ARG A 121 12.80 13.76 11.01
C ARG A 121 12.09 12.76 11.89
N ASN A 122 12.71 11.60 12.11
CA ASN A 122 12.16 10.52 12.93
C ASN A 122 11.84 10.98 14.34
N GLU A 123 12.66 11.82 14.97
CA GLU A 123 12.39 12.38 16.30
C GLU A 123 11.06 13.15 16.35
N TYR A 124 10.79 14.00 15.35
CA TYR A 124 9.53 14.76 15.28
C TYR A 124 8.33 13.87 14.96
N VAL A 125 8.49 12.93 14.01
CA VAL A 125 7.41 12.00 13.62
C VAL A 125 7.02 11.14 14.82
N VAL A 126 8.01 10.55 15.50
CA VAL A 126 7.80 9.69 16.67
C VAL A 126 7.12 10.47 17.81
N ALA A 127 7.54 11.71 18.08
CA ALA A 127 6.93 12.55 19.12
C ALA A 127 5.43 12.77 18.87
N ILE A 128 5.02 13.05 17.63
CA ILE A 128 3.62 13.26 17.27
C ILE A 128 2.83 11.95 17.32
N LEU A 129 3.36 10.87 16.77
CA LEU A 129 2.68 9.58 16.77
C LEU A 129 2.50 9.03 18.19
N HIS A 130 3.54 9.09 19.04
CA HIS A 130 3.45 8.69 20.45
C HIS A 130 2.43 9.54 21.23
N SER A 131 2.45 10.86 21.04
CA SER A 131 1.48 11.74 21.68
C SER A 131 0.05 11.40 21.27
N ALA A 132 -0.18 11.13 19.98
CA ALA A 132 -1.49 10.74 19.47
C ALA A 132 -1.97 9.40 20.06
N ILE A 133 -1.07 8.41 20.13
CA ILE A 133 -1.38 7.10 20.73
C ILE A 133 -1.73 7.25 22.19
N ASN A 134 -0.94 7.99 22.97
CA ASN A 134 -1.19 8.20 24.40
C ASN A 134 -2.55 8.89 24.62
N ILE A 135 -2.83 9.98 23.89
CA ILE A 135 -4.13 10.66 23.97
C ILE A 135 -5.27 9.70 23.61
N THR A 136 -5.09 8.89 22.56
CA THR A 136 -6.15 7.95 22.15
C THR A 136 -6.34 6.85 23.20
N ARG A 137 -5.28 6.32 23.79
CA ARG A 137 -5.35 5.34 24.88
C ARG A 137 -6.10 5.90 26.09
N ASP A 138 -5.77 7.13 26.50
CA ASP A 138 -6.40 7.78 27.64
C ASP A 138 -7.91 8.01 27.42
N VAL A 139 -8.32 8.32 26.18
CA VAL A 139 -9.73 8.59 25.86
C VAL A 139 -10.54 7.31 25.60
N THR A 140 -9.91 6.24 25.09
CA THR A 140 -10.62 5.04 24.64
C THR A 140 -10.41 3.81 25.52
N GLY A 141 -9.38 3.80 26.36
CA GLY A 141 -8.95 2.63 27.12
C GLY A 141 -8.34 1.50 26.27
N LYS A 142 -8.10 1.74 24.96
CA LYS A 142 -7.56 0.73 24.05
C LYS A 142 -6.06 0.52 24.24
N GLU A 143 -5.61 -0.72 24.06
CA GLU A 143 -4.20 -1.10 24.09
C GLU A 143 -3.54 -0.89 22.71
N LEU A 144 -3.28 0.38 22.41
CA LEU A 144 -2.60 0.73 21.17
C LEU A 144 -1.08 0.58 21.31
N SER A 145 -0.44 0.15 20.25
CA SER A 145 1.03 0.07 20.18
C SER A 145 1.56 0.62 18.86
N MET A 146 2.78 1.20 18.89
CA MET A 146 3.52 1.58 17.70
C MET A 146 4.71 0.64 17.52
N ARG A 147 4.96 0.22 16.30
CA ARG A 147 6.10 -0.62 15.93
C ARG A 147 6.87 0.07 14.80
N PRO A 148 8.09 0.57 15.07
CA PRO A 148 8.98 1.04 14.01
C PRO A 148 9.51 -0.15 13.21
N GLU A 149 9.89 0.08 11.97
CA GLU A 149 10.50 -0.91 11.06
C GLU A 149 9.73 -2.24 11.01
N TYR A 150 8.38 -2.15 11.03
CA TYR A 150 7.53 -3.34 11.10
C TYR A 150 7.44 -4.03 9.75
N GLU A 151 7.74 -5.34 9.73
CA GLU A 151 7.66 -6.14 8.51
C GLU A 151 6.20 -6.51 8.19
N ILE A 152 5.79 -6.23 6.97
CA ILE A 152 4.47 -6.58 6.43
C ILE A 152 4.65 -7.44 5.19
N ILE A 153 3.88 -8.53 5.13
CA ILE A 153 3.91 -9.49 4.02
C ILE A 153 2.50 -9.57 3.43
N GLY A 154 2.28 -8.88 2.32
CA GLY A 154 1.06 -8.95 1.52
C GLY A 154 1.09 -10.09 0.49
N GLU A 155 0.17 -10.11 -0.44
CA GLU A 155 0.12 -11.07 -1.55
C GLU A 155 1.09 -10.68 -2.66
N GLU A 156 1.09 -9.42 -3.07
CA GLU A 156 1.93 -8.89 -4.16
C GLU A 156 3.25 -8.29 -3.67
N SER A 157 3.28 -7.72 -2.48
CA SER A 157 4.43 -6.97 -1.99
C SER A 157 4.73 -7.23 -0.53
N SER A 158 5.98 -7.03 -0.14
CA SER A 158 6.45 -7.16 1.23
C SER A 158 7.57 -6.18 1.53
N GLY A 159 7.78 -5.90 2.80
CA GLY A 159 8.85 -5.03 3.27
C GLY A 159 8.56 -4.44 4.62
N ARG A 160 9.41 -3.52 5.06
CA ARG A 160 9.24 -2.80 6.30
C ARG A 160 8.56 -1.47 6.06
N VAL A 161 7.69 -1.11 6.99
CA VAL A 161 7.08 0.21 7.07
C VAL A 161 7.79 1.01 8.15
N ASP A 162 7.91 2.32 7.98
CA ASP A 162 8.63 3.13 8.96
C ASP A 162 7.94 3.04 10.32
N TYR A 163 6.60 3.20 10.36
CA TYR A 163 5.83 3.01 11.59
C TYR A 163 4.49 2.34 11.31
N SER A 164 4.15 1.33 12.11
CA SER A 164 2.82 0.76 12.16
C SER A 164 2.16 1.01 13.51
N ILE A 165 0.89 1.41 13.51
CA ILE A 165 0.08 1.52 14.71
C ILE A 165 -0.91 0.34 14.72
N LYS A 166 -0.96 -0.34 15.85
CA LYS A 166 -1.78 -1.54 16.07
C LYS A 166 -2.75 -1.33 17.22
N ASP A 167 -3.93 -1.90 17.06
CA ASP A 167 -4.86 -2.20 18.14
C ASP A 167 -4.83 -3.72 18.37
N ALA A 168 -4.30 -4.13 19.51
CA ALA A 168 -3.92 -5.53 19.77
C ALA A 168 -3.07 -6.09 18.61
N GLU A 169 -3.59 -7.07 17.85
CA GLU A 169 -2.89 -7.67 16.72
C GLU A 169 -3.22 -7.04 15.34
N ASN A 170 -4.24 -6.17 15.27
CA ASN A 170 -4.68 -5.58 14.02
C ASN A 170 -3.89 -4.32 13.69
N LEU A 171 -3.41 -4.21 12.44
CA LEU A 171 -2.86 -2.97 11.89
C LEU A 171 -4.00 -1.98 11.67
N ILE A 172 -3.85 -0.76 12.13
CA ILE A 172 -4.89 0.29 12.02
C ILE A 172 -4.41 1.53 11.27
N CYS A 173 -3.11 1.83 11.33
CA CYS A 173 -2.50 2.94 10.62
C CYS A 173 -1.06 2.62 10.24
N ILE A 174 -0.67 2.99 9.03
CA ILE A 174 0.68 2.82 8.48
C ILE A 174 1.25 4.19 8.13
N THR A 175 2.44 4.48 8.62
CA THR A 175 3.12 5.75 8.36
C THR A 175 4.41 5.51 7.57
N GLU A 176 4.61 6.32 6.54
CA GLU A 176 5.83 6.39 5.74
C GLU A 176 6.43 7.79 5.85
N ASP A 177 7.70 7.89 6.28
CA ASP A 177 8.47 9.13 6.37
C ASP A 177 9.44 9.25 5.19
N LYS A 178 9.36 10.35 4.47
CA LYS A 178 10.23 10.63 3.32
C LYS A 178 10.70 12.07 3.32
N PRO A 179 11.92 12.35 2.84
CA PRO A 179 12.34 13.72 2.55
C PRO A 179 11.41 14.34 1.50
N GLN A 180 11.27 15.66 1.52
CA GLN A 180 10.34 16.39 0.64
C GLN A 180 10.50 16.02 -0.84
N ARG A 181 11.72 15.83 -1.31
CA ARG A 181 12.02 15.43 -2.70
C ARG A 181 11.46 14.06 -3.09
N ASN A 182 11.21 13.18 -2.10
CA ASN A 182 10.78 11.80 -2.29
C ASN A 182 9.34 11.55 -1.80
N VAL A 183 8.56 12.59 -1.51
CA VAL A 183 7.19 12.44 -0.99
C VAL A 183 6.28 11.64 -1.93
N ILE A 184 6.50 11.74 -3.25
CA ILE A 184 5.74 10.99 -4.27
C ILE A 184 6.04 9.48 -4.15
N GLU A 185 7.30 9.11 -3.94
CA GLU A 185 7.67 7.71 -3.65
C GLU A 185 7.02 7.23 -2.34
N GLY A 186 6.96 8.12 -1.33
CA GLY A 186 6.27 7.84 -0.07
C GLY A 186 4.80 7.50 -0.27
N PHE A 187 4.08 8.22 -1.13
CA PHE A 187 2.70 7.88 -1.49
C PHE A 187 2.61 6.50 -2.16
N ALA A 188 3.46 6.23 -3.15
CA ALA A 188 3.46 4.96 -3.86
C ALA A 188 3.71 3.79 -2.90
N GLN A 189 4.70 3.94 -2.02
CA GLN A 189 5.05 2.92 -1.02
C GLN A 189 3.93 2.74 0.00
N ASN A 190 3.40 3.84 0.56
CA ASN A 190 2.35 3.77 1.58
C ASN A 190 1.06 3.12 1.06
N ILE A 191 0.66 3.38 -0.19
CA ILE A 191 -0.48 2.71 -0.81
C ILE A 191 -0.28 1.19 -0.86
N LYS A 192 0.88 0.73 -1.29
CA LYS A 192 1.18 -0.72 -1.34
C LYS A 192 1.32 -1.34 0.06
N GLN A 193 1.85 -0.59 1.01
CA GLN A 193 1.90 -0.99 2.41
C GLN A 193 0.49 -1.15 3.01
N LEU A 194 -0.43 -0.23 2.71
CA LEU A 194 -1.82 -0.29 3.16
C LEU A 194 -2.54 -1.52 2.58
N GLU A 195 -2.37 -1.79 1.29
CA GLU A 195 -2.91 -2.97 0.64
C GLU A 195 -2.42 -4.25 1.33
N SER A 196 -1.11 -4.41 1.49
CA SER A 196 -0.50 -5.56 2.14
C SER A 196 -0.89 -5.70 3.61
N SER A 197 -1.08 -4.58 4.31
CA SER A 197 -1.56 -4.54 5.70
C SER A 197 -3.01 -5.01 5.81
N TYR A 198 -3.85 -4.58 4.88
CA TYR A 198 -5.24 -5.04 4.79
C TYR A 198 -5.31 -6.56 4.59
N GLU A 199 -4.54 -7.10 3.65
CA GLU A 199 -4.46 -8.55 3.40
C GLU A 199 -3.95 -9.31 4.64
N THR A 200 -3.00 -8.73 5.36
CA THR A 200 -2.49 -9.29 6.61
C THR A 200 -3.57 -9.36 7.68
N ASN A 201 -4.35 -8.29 7.87
CA ASN A 201 -5.49 -8.28 8.79
C ASN A 201 -6.58 -9.27 8.35
N LYS A 202 -6.89 -9.32 7.04
CA LYS A 202 -7.87 -10.25 6.46
C LYS A 202 -7.52 -11.72 6.74
N ARG A 203 -6.25 -12.10 6.55
CA ARG A 203 -5.78 -13.47 6.84
C ARG A 203 -5.91 -13.83 8.32
N LYS A 204 -5.72 -12.88 9.23
CA LYS A 204 -5.91 -13.09 10.66
C LYS A 204 -7.39 -13.31 11.00
N ARG A 205 -8.29 -12.51 10.41
CA ARG A 205 -9.74 -12.65 10.63
C ARG A 205 -10.29 -13.98 10.12
N LYS A 206 -9.93 -14.41 8.91
CA LYS A 206 -10.37 -15.70 8.34
C LYS A 206 -10.03 -16.93 9.20
N ARG A 207 -9.10 -16.81 10.13
CA ARG A 207 -8.81 -17.87 11.11
C ARG A 207 -9.79 -17.88 12.28
N ASN A 208 -10.52 -16.78 12.49
CA ASN A 208 -11.32 -16.57 13.69
C ASN A 208 -12.83 -16.39 13.41
N ASP A 209 -13.23 -16.01 12.20
CA ASP A 209 -14.64 -15.75 11.86
C ASP A 209 -14.87 -15.69 10.34
N ASP A 210 -16.03 -16.19 9.87
CA ASP A 210 -16.51 -16.13 8.48
C ASP A 210 -17.23 -14.79 8.14
N GLY A 211 -17.00 -13.72 8.93
CA GLY A 211 -17.64 -12.43 8.76
C GLY A 211 -17.23 -11.67 7.49
N ASP A 212 -18.17 -10.86 6.99
CA ASP A 212 -18.01 -10.00 5.81
C ASP A 212 -16.76 -9.11 5.88
N ASP A 213 -16.06 -8.97 4.73
CA ASP A 213 -14.75 -8.33 4.58
C ASP A 213 -14.85 -6.78 4.52
N TYR A 214 -15.59 -6.18 5.47
CA TYR A 214 -15.68 -4.73 5.61
C TYR A 214 -14.57 -4.22 6.52
N ASP A 215 -13.45 -3.79 5.91
CA ASP A 215 -12.34 -3.20 6.66
C ASP A 215 -11.74 -1.99 5.92
N TYR A 216 -11.04 -1.17 6.67
CA TYR A 216 -10.31 -0.03 6.14
C TYR A 216 -9.08 0.28 7.00
N LEU A 217 -8.10 0.95 6.40
CA LEU A 217 -6.86 1.34 7.05
C LEU A 217 -6.54 2.79 6.75
N TYR A 218 -5.90 3.44 7.70
CA TYR A 218 -5.36 4.78 7.49
C TYR A 218 -3.89 4.72 7.11
N GLY A 219 -3.49 5.61 6.19
CA GLY A 219 -2.12 5.87 5.80
C GLY A 219 -1.71 7.28 6.16
N ILE A 220 -0.46 7.43 6.52
CA ILE A 220 0.17 8.73 6.73
C ILE A 220 1.44 8.75 5.88
N VAL A 221 1.59 9.77 5.03
CA VAL A 221 2.86 10.08 4.38
C VAL A 221 3.32 11.42 4.92
N THR A 222 4.53 11.45 5.47
CA THR A 222 5.04 12.65 6.13
C THR A 222 6.47 12.98 5.73
N THR A 223 6.81 14.25 5.87
CA THR A 223 8.19 14.77 5.81
C THR A 223 8.62 15.34 7.16
N ALA A 224 7.96 14.95 8.24
CA ALA A 224 7.94 15.58 9.55
C ALA A 224 7.31 16.99 9.56
N ARG A 225 7.50 17.77 8.48
CA ARG A 225 6.88 19.08 8.29
C ARG A 225 5.47 18.93 7.70
N ASP A 226 5.35 18.24 6.57
CA ASP A 226 4.11 18.08 5.83
C ASP A 226 3.50 16.72 6.10
N TRP A 227 2.21 16.68 6.39
CA TRP A 227 1.46 15.50 6.78
C TRP A 227 0.29 15.28 5.84
N HIS A 228 0.31 14.15 5.14
CA HIS A 228 -0.72 13.70 4.22
C HIS A 228 -1.43 12.48 4.78
N PHE A 229 -2.74 12.43 4.64
CA PHE A 229 -3.57 11.38 5.20
C PHE A 229 -4.29 10.64 4.09
N LEU A 230 -4.21 9.31 4.13
CA LEU A 230 -4.82 8.40 3.19
C LEU A 230 -5.82 7.50 3.92
N LEU A 231 -6.84 7.08 3.19
CA LEU A 231 -7.76 6.04 3.60
C LEU A 231 -7.77 4.95 2.53
N TYR A 232 -7.48 3.73 2.93
CA TYR A 232 -7.58 2.54 2.10
C TYR A 232 -8.84 1.77 2.45
N THR A 233 -9.62 1.44 1.43
CA THR A 233 -10.66 0.41 1.44
C THR A 233 -10.38 -0.55 0.29
N PRO A 234 -10.88 -1.79 0.27
CA PRO A 234 -10.61 -2.74 -0.81
C PRO A 234 -10.83 -2.13 -2.19
N GLY A 235 -9.76 -2.10 -3.00
CA GLY A 235 -9.80 -1.58 -4.36
C GLY A 235 -9.90 -0.04 -4.47
N ARG A 236 -9.83 0.73 -3.37
CA ARG A 236 -9.94 2.19 -3.41
C ARG A 236 -9.00 2.90 -2.44
N ILE A 237 -8.38 3.97 -2.94
CA ILE A 237 -7.61 4.92 -2.14
C ILE A 237 -8.32 6.28 -2.15
N SER A 238 -8.42 6.88 -0.98
CA SER A 238 -8.91 8.25 -0.80
C SER A 238 -7.89 9.09 -0.06
N GLN A 239 -7.69 10.33 -0.48
CA GLN A 239 -6.84 11.29 0.21
C GLN A 239 -7.71 12.27 0.99
N GLY A 240 -7.35 12.55 2.25
CA GLY A 240 -8.14 13.41 3.12
C GLY A 240 -8.18 14.87 2.67
N SER A 241 -7.08 15.37 2.10
CA SER A 241 -6.98 16.72 1.53
C SER A 241 -5.95 16.76 0.41
N LYS A 242 -6.16 17.63 -0.60
CA LYS A 242 -5.16 17.88 -1.65
C LYS A 242 -3.89 18.55 -1.13
N LEU A 243 -4.01 19.33 -0.05
CA LEU A 243 -2.90 20.01 0.58
C LEU A 243 -2.55 19.30 1.90
N PRO A 244 -1.26 19.24 2.26
CA PRO A 244 -0.84 18.71 3.54
C PRO A 244 -1.30 19.60 4.70
N LEU A 245 -1.31 19.03 5.89
CA LEU A 245 -1.20 19.82 7.11
C LEU A 245 0.28 20.05 7.39
N SER A 246 0.69 21.32 7.45
CA SER A 246 2.09 21.67 7.63
C SER A 246 2.36 22.14 9.06
N ILE A 247 3.53 21.74 9.57
CA ILE A 247 4.13 22.25 10.80
C ILE A 247 5.32 23.10 10.39
N GLU A 248 5.29 24.39 10.72
CA GLU A 248 6.36 25.31 10.38
C GLU A 248 7.41 25.32 11.49
N PHE A 249 8.62 24.91 11.14
CA PHE A 249 9.80 24.97 12.00
C PHE A 249 10.67 26.14 11.58
N SER A 250 10.89 27.10 12.50
CA SER A 250 11.82 28.22 12.33
C SER A 250 12.64 28.42 13.60
N GLU A 251 13.76 29.09 13.50
CA GLU A 251 14.59 29.41 14.69
C GLU A 251 13.82 30.29 15.68
N ASP A 252 13.03 31.22 15.17
CA ASP A 252 12.23 32.14 16.02
C ASP A 252 11.11 31.39 16.77
N ALA A 253 10.69 30.21 16.29
CA ALA A 253 9.72 29.37 16.99
C ALA A 253 10.28 28.73 18.28
N LEU A 254 11.57 28.87 18.58
CA LEU A 254 12.15 28.47 19.86
C LEU A 254 11.85 29.50 21.00
N ASP A 255 11.59 30.77 20.65
CA ASP A 255 11.11 31.73 21.61
C ASP A 255 9.60 31.61 21.85
N LYS A 256 9.23 31.14 23.05
CA LYS A 256 7.82 30.94 23.45
C LYS A 256 6.94 32.16 23.35
N LYS A 257 7.53 33.36 23.28
CA LYS A 257 6.81 34.63 23.15
C LYS A 257 6.62 35.09 21.72
N SER A 258 7.27 34.43 20.76
CA SER A 258 7.19 34.77 19.34
C SER A 258 5.85 34.38 18.72
N ALA A 259 5.48 35.04 17.63
CA ALA A 259 4.35 34.64 16.79
C ALA A 259 4.61 33.29 16.10
N GLU A 260 5.85 33.01 15.77
CA GLU A 260 6.33 31.78 15.14
C GLU A 260 6.14 30.58 16.08
N TYR A 261 6.36 30.73 17.39
CA TYR A 261 6.04 29.69 18.38
C TYR A 261 4.54 29.37 18.40
N GLN A 262 3.68 30.40 18.32
CA GLN A 262 2.22 30.16 18.24
C GLN A 262 1.83 29.45 16.96
N THR A 263 2.45 29.80 15.84
CA THR A 263 2.25 29.14 14.55
C THR A 263 2.67 27.67 14.60
N LEU A 264 3.84 27.38 15.16
CA LEU A 264 4.32 26.02 15.41
C LEU A 264 3.32 25.22 16.26
N CYS A 265 2.91 25.78 17.40
CA CYS A 265 1.95 25.12 18.30
C CYS A 265 0.62 24.83 17.60
N ASN A 266 0.12 25.74 16.78
CA ASN A 266 -1.13 25.55 16.03
C ASN A 266 -0.97 24.48 14.95
N GLY A 267 0.15 24.44 14.25
CA GLY A 267 0.48 23.38 13.28
C GLY A 267 0.50 22.01 13.95
N VAL A 268 1.24 21.87 15.06
CA VAL A 268 1.30 20.63 15.85
C VAL A 268 -0.08 20.20 16.34
N LYS A 269 -0.89 21.11 16.90
CA LYS A 269 -2.24 20.80 17.37
C LYS A 269 -3.14 20.29 16.24
N ARG A 270 -3.08 20.90 15.06
CA ARG A 270 -3.88 20.50 13.91
C ARG A 270 -3.51 19.08 13.45
N VAL A 271 -2.22 18.80 13.26
CA VAL A 271 -1.74 17.47 12.86
C VAL A 271 -2.11 16.45 13.92
N LEU A 272 -1.81 16.71 15.18
CA LEU A 272 -2.10 15.82 16.31
C LEU A 272 -3.59 15.51 16.41
N SER A 273 -4.47 16.49 16.22
CA SER A 273 -5.92 16.31 16.27
C SER A 273 -6.40 15.36 15.17
N VAL A 274 -5.83 15.45 13.96
CA VAL A 274 -6.20 14.53 12.87
C VAL A 274 -5.65 13.12 13.13
N VAL A 275 -4.40 12.99 13.57
CA VAL A 275 -3.80 11.68 13.89
C VAL A 275 -4.57 10.98 15.01
N VAL A 276 -4.92 11.69 16.10
CA VAL A 276 -5.79 11.15 17.16
C VAL A 276 -7.15 10.73 16.59
N GLY A 277 -7.74 11.58 15.74
CA GLY A 277 -9.03 11.31 15.12
C GLY A 277 -9.06 10.01 14.32
N ILE A 278 -8.07 9.79 13.43
CA ILE A 278 -8.00 8.58 12.60
C ILE A 278 -7.68 7.32 13.41
N ILE A 279 -6.77 7.41 14.40
CA ILE A 279 -6.45 6.28 15.27
C ILE A 279 -7.69 5.89 16.10
N LYS A 280 -8.33 6.87 16.74
CA LYS A 280 -9.56 6.66 17.53
C LYS A 280 -10.68 6.09 16.67
N ASP A 281 -10.90 6.65 15.49
CA ASP A 281 -11.94 6.17 14.56
C ASP A 281 -11.74 4.69 14.24
N ARG A 282 -10.52 4.29 13.91
CA ARG A 282 -10.25 2.92 13.53
C ARG A 282 -10.23 1.97 14.74
N ALA A 283 -9.69 2.38 15.87
CA ALA A 283 -9.66 1.57 17.09
C ALA A 283 -11.07 1.30 17.65
N CYS A 284 -11.98 2.27 17.56
CA CYS A 284 -13.35 2.09 18.03
C CYS A 284 -14.26 1.37 17.00
N ALA A 285 -13.84 1.22 15.75
CA ALA A 285 -14.66 0.60 14.71
C ALA A 285 -14.93 -0.88 14.94
N GLU A 286 -14.05 -1.59 15.63
CA GLU A 286 -14.22 -3.02 15.94
C GLU A 286 -15.37 -3.29 16.93
N GLU A 287 -15.75 -2.30 17.75
CA GLU A 287 -16.85 -2.42 18.73
C GLU A 287 -18.23 -2.20 18.11
N GLU A 288 -18.29 -1.64 16.90
CA GLU A 288 -19.51 -1.30 16.20
C GLU A 288 -19.49 -1.81 14.74
N PRO A 289 -19.62 -3.13 14.49
CA PRO A 289 -19.53 -3.71 13.15
C PRO A 289 -20.46 -3.08 12.13
N ASP A 290 -21.70 -2.78 12.48
CA ASP A 290 -22.68 -2.15 11.59
C ASP A 290 -22.26 -0.72 11.20
N ARG A 291 -21.66 0.02 12.11
CA ARG A 291 -21.14 1.35 11.86
C ARG A 291 -19.89 1.31 10.98
N LYS A 292 -19.04 0.31 11.17
CA LYS A 292 -17.87 0.04 10.32
C LYS A 292 -18.33 -0.25 8.89
N ARG A 293 -19.30 -1.13 8.71
CA ARG A 293 -19.90 -1.47 7.41
C ARG A 293 -20.49 -0.24 6.73
N ALA A 294 -21.33 0.53 7.41
CA ALA A 294 -21.94 1.75 6.88
C ALA A 294 -20.88 2.79 6.45
N ARG A 295 -19.76 2.89 7.16
CA ARG A 295 -18.63 3.78 6.78
C ARG A 295 -17.94 3.32 5.50
N VAL A 296 -17.58 2.04 5.40
CA VAL A 296 -16.95 1.49 4.20
C VAL A 296 -17.86 1.67 2.99
N GLU A 297 -19.14 1.36 3.10
CA GLU A 297 -20.13 1.60 2.05
C GLU A 297 -20.24 3.09 1.69
N GLY A 298 -20.23 3.98 2.68
CA GLY A 298 -20.22 5.43 2.48
C GLY A 298 -18.97 5.95 1.76
N TYR A 299 -17.81 5.32 1.97
CA TYR A 299 -16.57 5.65 1.25
C TYR A 299 -16.56 5.11 -0.17
N LEU A 300 -17.14 3.94 -0.40
CA LEU A 300 -17.23 3.33 -1.73
C LEU A 300 -18.25 4.05 -2.64
N THR A 301 -19.31 4.65 -2.08
CA THR A 301 -20.36 5.34 -2.85
C THR A 301 -20.05 6.80 -3.19
N LYS A 302 -19.12 7.44 -2.51
CA LYS A 302 -18.69 8.81 -2.86
C LYS A 302 -17.84 8.78 -4.14
N LYS A 303 -18.43 9.23 -5.25
CA LYS A 303 -17.75 9.43 -6.54
C LYS A 303 -16.85 10.66 -6.53
#